data_794e985138bbf3233e801e8baa9a3e43
#
_entry.id   794e985138bbf3233e801e8baa9a3e43
#
_cell.length_a   1.000
_cell.length_b   1.000
_cell.length_c   1.000
_cell.angle_alpha   90.00
_cell.angle_beta   90.00
_cell.angle_gamma   90.00
#
_symmetry.space_group_name_H-M   'P 1'
#
loop_
_entity.id
_entity.type
_entity.pdbx_description
1 polymer ?
#
loop_
_entity_poly.entity_id
_entity_poly.type
_entity_poly.pdbx_seq_one_letter_code
_entity_poly.pdbx_strand_id
1 'polypeptide(L)'
;LATSALTLSAGFASADVSMSGTGGAGVFGANGADLSVYSGVDLGFSLSGASDNGMTFSASLDMGGGSTLDAADFELDAQDMGTDTNASVTIGVAGVTVVLSQDGVDDLYDDDQNGDIGISGSMGDLTYSIVTGLEDADATSLSVGYSSGAISGSVVSSDSGDASTVSV
;
A
#
# COMPACT_ATOMS: atom_id res chain seq x y z
N LEU A 1 7.35 -6.55 27.18
CA LEU A 1 7.64 -6.08 25.82
C LEU A 1 8.48 -7.16 25.14
N ALA A 2 7.86 -8.00 24.29
CA ALA A 2 8.56 -8.94 23.42
C ALA A 2 8.64 -8.30 22.04
N THR A 3 9.82 -7.79 21.68
CA THR A 3 10.13 -7.39 20.31
C THR A 3 10.45 -8.63 19.50
N SER A 4 9.51 -9.09 18.71
CA SER A 4 9.76 -10.13 17.71
C SER A 4 10.36 -9.46 16.47
N ALA A 5 11.68 -9.42 16.38
CA ALA A 5 12.34 -9.09 15.12
C ALA A 5 12.30 -10.33 14.24
N LEU A 6 11.44 -10.34 13.23
CA LEU A 6 11.48 -11.35 12.18
C LEU A 6 12.63 -10.98 11.23
N THR A 7 13.82 -11.51 11.49
CA THR A 7 14.90 -11.42 10.52
C THR A 7 14.71 -12.52 9.49
N LEU A 8 14.24 -12.18 8.30
CA LEU A 8 14.26 -13.10 7.17
C LEU A 8 15.70 -13.30 6.72
N SER A 9 16.38 -14.28 7.28
CA SER A 9 17.70 -14.75 6.82
C SER A 9 17.59 -15.93 5.86
N ALA A 10 16.43 -16.15 5.24
CA ALA A 10 16.32 -17.12 4.16
C ALA A 10 17.15 -16.61 2.97
N GLY A 11 18.08 -17.42 2.50
CA GLY A 11 18.83 -17.10 1.29
C GLY A 11 17.85 -16.85 0.14
N PHE A 12 17.76 -15.63 -0.34
CA PHE A 12 16.99 -15.34 -1.53
C PHE A 12 17.73 -15.88 -2.74
N ALA A 13 17.07 -16.69 -3.54
CA ALA A 13 17.63 -17.19 -4.80
C ALA A 13 17.81 -16.05 -5.81
N SER A 14 17.00 -15.01 -5.69
CA SER A 14 17.10 -13.79 -6.48
C SER A 14 16.48 -12.63 -5.69
N ALA A 15 17.13 -11.50 -5.70
CA ALA A 15 16.62 -10.26 -5.14
C ALA A 15 16.86 -9.14 -6.13
N ASP A 16 15.82 -8.42 -6.49
CA ASP A 16 15.87 -7.28 -7.38
C ASP A 16 15.60 -5.99 -6.58
N VAL A 17 16.41 -4.98 -6.86
CA VAL A 17 16.21 -3.63 -6.35
C VAL A 17 15.97 -2.72 -7.56
N SER A 18 14.86 -2.02 -7.56
CA SER A 18 14.57 -1.00 -8.55
C SER A 18 14.38 0.35 -7.89
N MET A 19 14.74 1.38 -8.63
CA MET A 19 14.54 2.76 -8.25
C MET A 19 13.91 3.48 -9.43
N SER A 20 12.87 4.23 -9.16
CA SER A 20 12.23 5.14 -10.10
C SER A 20 12.22 6.53 -9.52
N GLY A 21 12.09 7.54 -10.36
CA GLY A 21 11.94 8.89 -9.86
C GLY A 21 11.60 9.87 -10.96
N THR A 22 10.95 10.93 -10.55
CA THR A 22 10.67 12.10 -11.38
C THR A 22 11.23 13.33 -10.68
N GLY A 23 11.53 14.36 -11.43
CA GLY A 23 11.99 15.61 -10.87
C GLY A 23 11.70 16.76 -11.80
N GLY A 24 11.47 17.92 -11.22
CA GLY A 24 11.17 19.14 -11.96
C GLY A 24 11.81 20.36 -11.31
N ALA A 25 12.10 21.36 -12.13
CA ALA A 25 12.49 22.67 -11.66
C ALA A 25 12.06 23.73 -12.69
N GLY A 26 11.67 24.88 -12.21
CA GLY A 26 11.25 25.95 -13.10
C GLY A 26 10.91 27.22 -12.37
N VAL A 27 10.21 28.08 -13.09
CA VAL A 27 9.65 29.34 -12.56
C VAL A 27 8.13 29.25 -12.69
N PHE A 28 7.45 29.49 -11.59
CA PHE A 28 5.99 29.43 -11.50
C PHE A 28 5.44 30.80 -11.10
N GLY A 29 4.32 31.18 -11.70
CA GLY A 29 3.58 32.37 -11.33
C GLY A 29 2.14 32.25 -11.83
N ALA A 30 1.18 32.39 -10.93
CA ALA A 30 -0.24 32.31 -11.23
C ALA A 30 -0.93 33.67 -11.04
N ASN A 31 -1.79 34.03 -12.01
CA ASN A 31 -2.79 35.10 -11.89
C ASN A 31 -2.31 36.45 -11.31
N GLY A 32 -1.09 36.91 -11.71
CA GLY A 32 -0.57 38.20 -11.27
C GLY A 32 0.21 38.13 -9.95
N ALA A 33 0.48 36.96 -9.43
CA ALA A 33 1.41 36.76 -8.34
C ALA A 33 2.87 36.90 -8.81
N ASP A 34 3.76 37.21 -7.88
CA ASP A 34 5.19 37.26 -8.15
C ASP A 34 5.71 35.88 -8.63
N LEU A 35 6.69 35.94 -9.53
CA LEU A 35 7.35 34.71 -9.99
C LEU A 35 8.19 34.08 -8.87
N SER A 36 8.02 32.80 -8.68
CA SER A 36 8.80 32.00 -7.75
C SER A 36 9.50 30.85 -8.46
N VAL A 37 10.65 30.42 -7.91
CA VAL A 37 11.35 29.24 -8.40
C VAL A 37 10.81 28.01 -7.65
N TYR A 38 10.51 26.96 -8.37
CA TYR A 38 10.21 25.66 -7.79
C TYR A 38 11.26 24.63 -8.19
N SER A 39 11.49 23.67 -7.35
CA SER A 39 12.24 22.46 -7.63
C SER A 39 11.76 21.33 -6.72
N GLY A 40 11.64 20.15 -7.27
CA GLY A 40 11.21 18.98 -6.52
C GLY A 40 11.70 17.70 -7.18
N VAL A 41 11.75 16.67 -6.36
CA VAL A 41 12.07 15.30 -6.76
C VAL A 41 11.18 14.35 -5.99
N ASP A 42 10.75 13.31 -6.70
CA ASP A 42 9.99 12.18 -6.17
C ASP A 42 10.72 10.89 -6.53
N LEU A 43 10.98 10.02 -5.55
CA LEU A 43 11.82 8.82 -5.67
C LEU A 43 11.08 7.62 -5.07
N GLY A 44 10.77 6.64 -5.92
CA GLY A 44 10.25 5.34 -5.49
C GLY A 44 11.35 4.28 -5.45
N PHE A 45 11.42 3.53 -4.38
CA PHE A 45 12.29 2.37 -4.21
C PHE A 45 11.45 1.11 -4.08
N SER A 46 11.84 0.05 -4.75
CA SER A 46 11.22 -1.25 -4.65
C SER A 46 12.27 -2.34 -4.51
N LEU A 47 12.05 -3.21 -3.56
CA LEU A 47 12.85 -4.40 -3.30
C LEU A 47 11.94 -5.60 -3.46
N SER A 48 12.36 -6.61 -4.22
CA SER A 48 11.62 -7.86 -4.34
C SER A 48 12.57 -9.05 -4.36
N GLY A 49 12.07 -10.20 -3.95
CA GLY A 49 12.83 -11.43 -3.96
C GLY A 49 11.95 -12.66 -3.82
N ALA A 50 12.52 -13.79 -4.18
CA ALA A 50 11.90 -15.09 -3.99
C ALA A 50 12.91 -16.08 -3.41
N SER A 51 12.43 -16.95 -2.55
CA SER A 51 13.22 -18.06 -1.98
C SER A 51 12.97 -19.34 -2.75
N ASP A 52 13.89 -20.30 -2.64
CA ASP A 52 13.78 -21.60 -3.31
C ASP A 52 12.55 -22.43 -2.90
N ASN A 53 11.97 -22.13 -1.74
CA ASN A 53 10.75 -22.79 -1.25
C ASN A 53 9.45 -22.09 -1.71
N GLY A 54 9.54 -21.11 -2.61
CA GLY A 54 8.39 -20.44 -3.20
C GLY A 54 7.82 -19.31 -2.35
N MET A 55 8.49 -18.89 -1.27
CA MET A 55 8.12 -17.68 -0.55
C MET A 55 8.59 -16.46 -1.32
N THR A 56 7.71 -15.48 -1.50
CA THR A 56 8.02 -14.18 -2.12
C THR A 56 8.05 -13.09 -1.06
N PHE A 57 8.85 -12.09 -1.33
CA PHE A 57 8.97 -10.90 -0.50
C PHE A 57 9.04 -9.67 -1.40
N SER A 58 8.36 -8.63 -1.03
CA SER A 58 8.55 -7.31 -1.61
C SER A 58 8.44 -6.21 -0.54
N ALA A 59 9.17 -5.13 -0.75
CA ALA A 59 9.06 -3.94 0.06
C ALA A 59 9.15 -2.71 -0.84
N SER A 60 8.41 -1.69 -0.51
CA SER A 60 8.43 -0.41 -1.23
C SER A 60 8.57 0.74 -0.25
N LEU A 61 9.21 1.79 -0.73
CA LEU A 61 9.40 3.04 -0.02
C LEU A 61 9.29 4.17 -1.04
N ASP A 62 8.52 5.17 -0.70
CA ASP A 62 8.42 6.41 -1.46
C ASP A 62 9.00 7.57 -0.66
N MET A 63 9.72 8.47 -1.31
CA MET A 63 10.27 9.66 -0.69
C MET A 63 10.46 10.78 -1.70
N GLY A 64 10.14 11.98 -1.31
CA GLY A 64 10.30 13.14 -2.15
C GLY A 64 10.86 14.36 -1.42
N GLY A 65 10.99 15.44 -2.14
CA GLY A 65 11.42 16.72 -1.58
C GLY A 65 11.13 17.88 -2.51
N GLY A 66 10.80 19.01 -1.94
CA GLY A 66 10.46 20.22 -2.70
C GLY A 66 9.05 20.19 -3.25
N SER A 67 8.84 20.81 -4.42
CA SER A 67 7.56 20.83 -5.12
C SER A 67 7.76 20.59 -6.62
N THR A 68 6.81 19.92 -7.23
CA THR A 68 6.73 19.73 -8.68
C THR A 68 5.50 20.42 -9.23
N LEU A 69 5.54 20.80 -10.50
CA LEU A 69 4.38 21.40 -11.17
C LEU A 69 3.46 20.29 -11.67
N ASP A 70 2.21 20.29 -11.20
CA ASP A 70 1.16 19.54 -11.88
C ASP A 70 0.71 20.35 -13.12
N ALA A 71 0.93 19.76 -14.28
CA ALA A 71 0.56 20.39 -15.55
C ALA A 71 -0.94 20.30 -15.86
N ALA A 72 -1.70 19.49 -15.14
CA ALA A 72 -3.13 19.32 -15.37
C ALA A 72 -3.96 20.48 -14.79
N ASP A 73 -3.61 20.95 -13.61
CA ASP A 73 -4.30 22.04 -12.92
C ASP A 73 -3.46 23.31 -12.73
N PHE A 74 -2.17 23.25 -13.11
CA PHE A 74 -1.21 24.35 -12.94
C PHE A 74 -0.97 24.75 -11.49
N GLU A 75 -0.91 23.78 -10.60
CA GLU A 75 -0.56 23.97 -9.20
C GLU A 75 0.82 23.38 -8.87
N LEU A 76 1.40 23.82 -7.77
CA LEU A 76 2.65 23.26 -7.25
C LEU A 76 2.33 22.27 -6.15
N ASP A 77 2.56 20.98 -6.43
CA ASP A 77 2.40 19.90 -5.48
C ASP A 77 3.65 19.75 -4.63
N ALA A 78 3.49 19.85 -3.33
CA ALA A 78 4.57 19.51 -2.40
C ALA A 78 4.85 18.02 -2.47
N GLN A 79 6.12 17.66 -2.62
CA GLN A 79 6.54 16.27 -2.57
C GLN A 79 6.77 15.85 -1.12
N ASP A 80 6.39 14.64 -0.79
CA ASP A 80 6.47 14.11 0.57
C ASP A 80 7.91 14.05 1.05
N MET A 81 8.19 14.79 2.10
CA MET A 81 9.53 14.96 2.70
C MET A 81 9.94 13.76 3.56
N GLY A 82 9.35 12.59 3.35
CA GLY A 82 9.75 11.37 4.05
C GLY A 82 9.25 11.24 5.49
N THR A 83 8.25 12.02 5.89
CA THR A 83 7.61 11.89 7.21
C THR A 83 6.42 10.94 7.20
N ASP A 84 5.84 10.70 6.05
CA ASP A 84 4.72 9.78 5.84
C ASP A 84 5.12 8.61 4.94
N THR A 85 6.39 8.23 4.96
CA THR A 85 6.86 7.07 4.23
C THR A 85 6.39 5.79 4.90
N ASN A 86 5.19 5.39 4.60
CA ASN A 86 4.68 4.08 4.97
C ASN A 86 5.40 3.03 4.13
N ALA A 87 6.51 2.52 4.66
CA ALA A 87 7.16 1.39 4.05
C ALA A 87 6.19 0.20 4.08
N SER A 88 5.87 -0.33 2.91
CA SER A 88 5.04 -1.52 2.80
C SER A 88 5.90 -2.75 2.58
N VAL A 89 5.64 -3.80 3.34
CA VAL A 89 6.29 -5.10 3.20
C VAL A 89 5.24 -6.14 2.88
N THR A 90 5.40 -6.83 1.76
CA THR A 90 4.50 -7.90 1.32
C THR A 90 5.23 -9.24 1.35
N ILE A 91 4.61 -10.23 1.95
CA ILE A 91 5.11 -11.61 2.04
C ILE A 91 4.08 -12.53 1.42
N GLY A 92 4.48 -13.28 0.40
CA GLY A 92 3.64 -14.30 -0.25
C GLY A 92 4.15 -15.70 0.06
N VAL A 93 3.28 -16.58 0.50
CA VAL A 93 3.59 -18.00 0.72
C VAL A 93 2.37 -18.88 0.48
N ALA A 94 2.52 -19.89 -0.35
CA ALA A 94 1.50 -20.93 -0.59
C ALA A 94 0.10 -20.38 -0.94
N GLY A 95 0.02 -19.26 -1.69
CA GLY A 95 -1.24 -18.65 -2.09
C GLY A 95 -1.85 -17.70 -1.05
N VAL A 96 -1.16 -17.47 0.06
CA VAL A 96 -1.51 -16.43 1.05
C VAL A 96 -0.56 -15.26 0.89
N THR A 97 -1.09 -14.06 0.94
CA THR A 97 -0.34 -12.81 0.94
C THR A 97 -0.56 -12.08 2.26
N VAL A 98 0.51 -11.63 2.87
CA VAL A 98 0.49 -10.78 4.06
C VAL A 98 1.16 -9.45 3.71
N VAL A 99 0.49 -8.35 4.00
CA VAL A 99 0.99 -6.99 3.85
C VAL A 99 1.15 -6.39 5.24
N LEU A 100 2.28 -5.75 5.48
CA LEU A 100 2.57 -5.02 6.70
C LEU A 100 2.94 -3.58 6.31
N SER A 101 2.19 -2.62 6.80
CA SER A 101 2.43 -1.19 6.54
C SER A 101 1.77 -0.40 7.67
N GLN A 102 2.46 0.51 8.28
CA GLN A 102 1.85 1.36 9.31
C GLN A 102 0.84 2.30 8.66
N ASP A 103 -0.43 2.18 9.01
CA ASP A 103 -1.56 2.93 8.45
C ASP A 103 -1.59 2.97 6.90
N GLY A 104 -1.03 1.96 6.25
CA GLY A 104 -0.86 1.95 4.80
C GLY A 104 -1.54 0.76 4.10
N VAL A 105 -2.43 0.05 4.79
CA VAL A 105 -3.26 -1.00 4.21
C VAL A 105 -4.70 -0.49 4.16
N ASP A 106 -5.20 -0.23 2.95
CA ASP A 106 -6.56 0.27 2.75
C ASP A 106 -7.59 -0.67 3.40
N ASP A 107 -8.50 -0.12 4.18
CA ASP A 107 -9.63 -0.87 4.71
C ASP A 107 -10.51 -1.41 3.57
N LEU A 108 -11.15 -2.55 3.79
CA LEU A 108 -11.95 -3.20 2.76
C LEU A 108 -13.36 -2.64 2.63
N TYR A 109 -13.77 -1.79 3.56
CA TYR A 109 -15.12 -1.26 3.65
C TYR A 109 -15.17 0.27 3.57
N ASP A 110 -14.23 0.96 4.20
CA ASP A 110 -14.18 2.41 4.32
C ASP A 110 -12.84 2.95 3.79
N ASP A 111 -12.88 3.67 2.68
CA ASP A 111 -11.71 4.24 2.00
C ASP A 111 -11.03 5.35 2.84
N ASP A 112 -11.70 5.87 3.88
CA ASP A 112 -11.14 6.89 4.78
C ASP A 112 -10.37 6.27 5.97
N GLN A 113 -10.32 4.93 6.08
CA GLN A 113 -9.63 4.19 7.13
C GLN A 113 -8.54 3.30 6.56
N ASN A 114 -7.43 3.22 7.28
CA ASN A 114 -6.32 2.36 6.93
C ASN A 114 -5.92 1.48 8.12
N GLY A 115 -5.53 0.25 7.81
CA GLY A 115 -4.99 -0.68 8.79
C GLY A 115 -3.48 -0.87 8.62
N ASP A 116 -2.92 -1.70 9.50
CA ASP A 116 -1.49 -2.00 9.55
C ASP A 116 -1.15 -3.34 8.91
N ILE A 117 -2.10 -4.27 8.93
CA ILE A 117 -1.91 -5.65 8.50
C ILE A 117 -3.03 -6.05 7.53
N GLY A 118 -2.64 -6.47 6.34
CA GLY A 118 -3.52 -7.10 5.37
C GLY A 118 -3.17 -8.58 5.19
N ILE A 119 -4.17 -9.45 5.17
CA ILE A 119 -4.01 -10.87 4.88
C ILE A 119 -5.02 -11.25 3.81
N SER A 120 -4.55 -11.81 2.71
CA SER A 120 -5.44 -12.24 1.62
C SER A 120 -5.02 -13.57 1.04
N GLY A 121 -5.96 -14.25 0.40
CA GLY A 121 -5.70 -15.52 -0.23
C GLY A 121 -6.92 -16.12 -0.93
N SER A 122 -6.72 -17.33 -1.46
CA SER A 122 -7.79 -18.07 -2.12
C SER A 122 -7.76 -19.55 -1.72
N MET A 123 -8.94 -20.15 -1.66
CA MET A 123 -9.14 -21.57 -1.43
C MET A 123 -10.19 -22.10 -2.45
N GLY A 124 -9.70 -22.64 -3.57
CA GLY A 124 -10.58 -23.03 -4.67
C GLY A 124 -11.31 -21.82 -5.24
N ASP A 125 -12.63 -21.86 -5.25
CA ASP A 125 -13.50 -20.79 -5.74
C ASP A 125 -13.76 -19.67 -4.71
N LEU A 126 -13.20 -19.79 -3.50
CA LEU A 126 -13.31 -18.79 -2.44
C LEU A 126 -12.08 -17.88 -2.41
N THR A 127 -12.30 -16.59 -2.23
CA THR A 127 -11.29 -15.60 -1.90
C THR A 127 -11.58 -14.99 -0.55
N TYR A 128 -10.55 -14.58 0.17
CA TYR A 128 -10.69 -13.87 1.43
C TYR A 128 -9.67 -12.75 1.55
N SER A 129 -10.03 -11.72 2.28
CA SER A 129 -9.17 -10.62 2.65
C SER A 129 -9.54 -10.13 4.04
N ILE A 130 -8.54 -9.83 4.85
CA ILE A 130 -8.69 -9.29 6.20
C ILE A 130 -7.74 -8.11 6.30
N VAL A 131 -8.22 -7.00 6.82
CA VAL A 131 -7.40 -5.84 7.20
C VAL A 131 -7.62 -5.57 8.68
N THR A 132 -6.56 -5.18 9.38
CA THR A 132 -6.66 -4.78 10.79
C THR A 132 -5.63 -3.73 11.14
N GLY A 133 -6.06 -2.73 11.90
CA GLY A 133 -5.19 -1.78 12.60
C GLY A 133 -4.76 -2.33 13.96
N LEU A 134 -3.57 -1.97 14.41
CA LEU A 134 -3.04 -2.36 15.72
C LEU A 134 -3.28 -1.28 16.78
N GLU A 135 -3.37 -0.04 16.36
CA GLU A 135 -3.59 1.12 17.24
C GLU A 135 -5.06 1.53 17.24
N ASP A 136 -5.77 1.28 16.16
CA ASP A 136 -7.19 1.59 15.99
C ASP A 136 -7.97 0.30 15.69
N ALA A 137 -8.74 -0.17 16.67
CA ALA A 137 -9.53 -1.39 16.53
C ALA A 137 -10.67 -1.24 15.52
N ASP A 138 -11.06 0.00 15.22
CA ASP A 138 -12.14 0.29 14.28
C ASP A 138 -11.72 0.06 12.81
N ALA A 139 -10.43 -0.06 12.53
CA ALA A 139 -9.89 -0.39 11.21
C ALA A 139 -9.76 -1.89 10.98
N THR A 140 -10.76 -2.68 11.37
CA THR A 140 -10.79 -4.13 11.11
C THR A 140 -11.92 -4.47 10.16
N SER A 141 -11.56 -5.03 9.02
CA SER A 141 -12.51 -5.44 8.01
C SER A 141 -12.22 -6.82 7.43
N LEU A 142 -13.25 -7.47 6.95
CA LEU A 142 -13.22 -8.81 6.35
C LEU A 142 -13.98 -8.81 5.05
N SER A 143 -13.39 -9.34 4.00
CA SER A 143 -14.04 -9.64 2.73
C SER A 143 -13.97 -11.14 2.43
N VAL A 144 -15.08 -11.70 2.00
CA VAL A 144 -15.13 -13.08 1.49
C VAL A 144 -15.86 -13.06 0.15
N GLY A 145 -15.20 -13.56 -0.89
CA GLY A 145 -15.73 -13.69 -2.24
C GLY A 145 -15.87 -15.15 -2.64
N TYR A 146 -16.86 -15.43 -3.46
CA TYR A 146 -17.06 -16.71 -4.13
C TYR A 146 -17.30 -16.50 -5.61
N SER A 147 -16.63 -17.28 -6.46
CA SER A 147 -16.83 -17.22 -7.91
C SER A 147 -16.67 -18.60 -8.52
N SER A 148 -17.76 -19.15 -9.05
CA SER A 148 -17.76 -20.45 -9.74
C SER A 148 -18.70 -20.42 -10.95
N GLY A 149 -18.11 -20.55 -12.13
CA GLY A 149 -18.84 -20.50 -13.41
C GLY A 149 -19.54 -19.15 -13.62
N ALA A 150 -20.87 -19.16 -13.69
CA ALA A 150 -21.69 -17.96 -13.87
C ALA A 150 -22.21 -17.36 -12.56
N ILE A 151 -21.81 -17.92 -11.42
CA ILE A 151 -22.25 -17.46 -10.10
C ILE A 151 -21.07 -16.80 -9.40
N SER A 152 -21.26 -15.58 -8.94
CA SER A 152 -20.30 -14.87 -8.11
C SER A 152 -21.02 -14.05 -7.06
N GLY A 153 -20.38 -13.83 -5.93
CA GLY A 153 -20.88 -12.99 -4.87
C GLY A 153 -19.79 -12.67 -3.86
N SER A 154 -19.94 -11.58 -3.14
CA SER A 154 -19.01 -11.20 -2.09
C SER A 154 -19.73 -10.60 -0.90
N VAL A 155 -19.12 -10.72 0.26
CA VAL A 155 -19.52 -10.07 1.51
C VAL A 155 -18.33 -9.31 2.05
N VAL A 156 -18.54 -8.06 2.40
CA VAL A 156 -17.55 -7.23 3.12
C VAL A 156 -18.19 -6.80 4.43
N SER A 157 -17.47 -6.90 5.52
CA SER A 157 -17.91 -6.50 6.87
C SER A 157 -16.80 -5.75 7.56
N SER A 158 -17.16 -4.71 8.28
CA SER A 158 -16.29 -3.92 9.15
C SER A 158 -16.60 -4.17 10.62
N ASP A 159 -15.61 -3.97 11.51
CA ASP A 159 -15.76 -4.11 12.97
C ASP A 159 -16.58 -2.98 13.58
N SER A 160 -16.67 -1.82 12.96
CA SER A 160 -17.52 -0.72 13.42
C SER A 160 -19.02 -1.09 13.52
N GLY A 161 -19.36 -2.31 13.16
CA GLY A 161 -20.67 -2.94 13.40
C GLY A 161 -21.79 -2.46 12.47
N ASP A 162 -21.50 -1.55 11.58
CA ASP A 162 -22.54 -0.80 10.90
C ASP A 162 -22.88 -1.24 9.49
N ALA A 163 -22.10 -2.11 8.83
CA ALA A 163 -22.59 -2.58 7.55
C ALA A 163 -21.86 -3.80 7.00
N SER A 164 -22.60 -4.65 6.36
CA SER A 164 -22.14 -5.64 5.42
C SER A 164 -22.74 -5.33 4.06
N THR A 165 -21.89 -5.26 3.04
CA THR A 165 -22.34 -5.20 1.66
C THR A 165 -22.33 -6.59 1.07
N VAL A 166 -23.46 -7.03 0.53
CA VAL A 166 -23.60 -8.30 -0.20
C VAL A 166 -23.87 -8.00 -1.65
N SER A 167 -23.01 -8.48 -2.54
CA SER A 167 -23.23 -8.45 -3.99
C SER A 167 -23.35 -9.88 -4.54
N VAL A 168 -24.28 -10.09 -5.48
CA VAL A 168 -24.55 -11.39 -6.12
C VAL A 168 -24.56 -11.20 -7.63
#